data_241e094a7e73639aa1c3dc312d79c64f
#
_entry.id   241e094a7e73639aa1c3dc312d79c64f
#
_cell.length_a   1.000
_cell.length_b   1.000
_cell.length_c   1.000
_cell.angle_alpha   90.00
_cell.angle_beta   90.00
_cell.angle_gamma   90.00
#
_symmetry.space_group_name_H-M   'P 1'
#
loop_
_entity.id
_entity.type
_entity.pdbx_description
1 polymer ?
#
loop_
_entity_poly.entity_id
_entity_poly.type
_entity_poly.pdbx_seq_one_letter_code
_entity_poly.pdbx_strand_id
1 'polypeptide(L)'
;MASYDTSGARTVLEQMIRERQQTFEEFVEFAERSAREHGEPGTLSLRHLQRLAAGRRPDGEPIGPPRPATARLLERIFGTPISVLLSAPSPEATVTEARALHVAVAVVVRDARVLLVCRREEPGGEISWQFPAGIVKPGRDPERVAVREVLAETAVHCLAVRSLGSRIHPVTRVYCDYVLCEYVVGTTTNADAVENAGVTWADRSQMIRLIPAQRIHPPVLDALNDRLAAPA
;
A
#
# COMPACT_ATOMS: atom_id res chain seq x y z
N MET A 1 -20.11 -6.98 -10.54
CA MET A 1 -18.93 -6.77 -9.65
C MET A 1 -19.40 -7.10 -8.25
N ALA A 2 -18.90 -8.19 -7.69
CA ALA A 2 -19.26 -8.58 -6.33
C ALA A 2 -18.43 -7.74 -5.35
N SER A 3 -19.09 -6.87 -4.62
CA SER A 3 -18.50 -6.24 -3.44
C SER A 3 -18.23 -7.35 -2.43
N TYR A 4 -16.97 -7.65 -2.17
CA TYR A 4 -16.59 -8.54 -1.08
C TYR A 4 -16.90 -7.81 0.23
N ASP A 5 -17.99 -8.23 0.85
CA ASP A 5 -18.41 -7.75 2.16
C ASP A 5 -17.36 -8.17 3.20
N THR A 6 -16.53 -7.22 3.64
CA THR A 6 -15.55 -7.40 4.71
C THR A 6 -16.20 -7.34 6.10
N SER A 7 -17.49 -7.05 6.18
CA SER A 7 -18.28 -6.85 7.41
C SER A 7 -18.66 -8.17 8.13
N GLY A 8 -17.74 -9.09 8.28
CA GLY A 8 -18.01 -10.36 8.97
C GLY A 8 -16.75 -11.12 9.36
N ALA A 9 -15.57 -10.52 9.22
CA ALA A 9 -14.32 -11.11 9.67
C ALA A 9 -14.27 -11.13 11.20
N ARG A 10 -13.84 -12.25 11.79
CA ARG A 10 -13.77 -12.45 13.25
C ARG A 10 -12.44 -12.00 13.83
N THR A 11 -11.40 -11.94 13.00
CA THR A 11 -10.07 -11.48 13.37
C THR A 11 -9.47 -10.60 12.26
N VAL A 12 -8.50 -9.76 12.61
CA VAL A 12 -7.70 -9.01 11.65
C VAL A 12 -7.01 -9.94 10.64
N LEU A 13 -6.58 -11.12 11.08
CA LEU A 13 -6.00 -12.14 10.19
C LEU A 13 -6.99 -12.58 9.10
N GLU A 14 -8.23 -12.90 9.48
CA GLU A 14 -9.28 -13.27 8.53
C GLU A 14 -9.57 -12.12 7.55
N GLN A 15 -9.66 -10.90 8.07
CA GLN A 15 -9.87 -9.70 7.26
C GLN A 15 -8.76 -9.52 6.22
N MET A 16 -7.50 -9.60 6.64
CA MET A 16 -6.34 -9.39 5.76
C MET A 16 -6.20 -10.48 4.68
N ILE A 17 -6.60 -11.72 4.96
CA ILE A 17 -6.65 -12.80 3.96
C ILE A 17 -7.74 -12.50 2.93
N ARG A 18 -8.94 -12.07 3.35
CA ARG A 18 -10.03 -11.66 2.45
C ARG A 18 -9.66 -10.46 1.58
N GLU A 19 -9.00 -9.46 2.15
CA GLU A 19 -8.49 -8.29 1.42
C GLU A 19 -7.48 -8.66 0.32
N ARG A 20 -6.76 -9.78 0.48
CA ARG A 20 -5.88 -10.34 -0.55
C ARG A 20 -6.64 -11.14 -1.63
N GLN A 21 -7.96 -11.25 -1.50
CA GLN A 21 -8.83 -12.06 -2.38
C GLN A 21 -8.39 -13.54 -2.46
N GLN A 22 -7.87 -14.08 -1.35
CA GLN A 22 -7.43 -15.46 -1.24
C GLN A 22 -8.38 -16.26 -0.37
N THR A 23 -8.62 -17.51 -0.75
CA THR A 23 -9.23 -18.51 0.14
C THR A 23 -8.21 -18.92 1.21
N PHE A 24 -8.67 -19.58 2.26
CA PHE A 24 -7.75 -20.10 3.28
C PHE A 24 -6.80 -21.16 2.73
N GLU A 25 -7.25 -21.97 1.77
CA GLU A 25 -6.45 -22.95 1.06
C GLU A 25 -5.31 -22.30 0.26
N GLU A 26 -5.64 -21.32 -0.58
CA GLU A 26 -4.67 -20.55 -1.37
C GLU A 26 -3.67 -19.79 -0.48
N PHE A 27 -4.15 -19.27 0.65
CA PHE A 27 -3.26 -18.60 1.60
C PHE A 27 -2.30 -19.59 2.29
N VAL A 28 -2.73 -20.80 2.63
CA VAL A 28 -1.84 -21.85 3.17
C VAL A 28 -0.74 -22.19 2.18
N GLU A 29 -1.07 -22.42 0.91
CA GLU A 29 -0.08 -22.68 -0.14
C GLU A 29 0.90 -21.53 -0.32
N PHE A 30 0.41 -20.29 -0.29
CA PHE A 30 1.25 -19.09 -0.32
C PHE A 30 2.18 -19.03 0.90
N ALA A 31 1.66 -19.25 2.11
CA ALA A 31 2.44 -19.20 3.34
C ALA A 31 3.52 -20.29 3.40
N GLU A 32 3.22 -21.51 2.92
CA GLU A 32 4.22 -22.60 2.81
C GLU A 32 5.32 -22.29 1.79
N ARG A 33 4.97 -21.66 0.69
CA ARG A 33 5.94 -21.19 -0.32
C ARG A 33 6.85 -20.12 0.27
N SER A 34 6.27 -19.12 0.91
CA SER A 34 7.01 -18.05 1.58
C SER A 34 7.94 -18.58 2.68
N ALA A 35 7.47 -19.56 3.48
CA ALA A 35 8.31 -20.20 4.50
C ALA A 35 9.53 -20.89 3.89
N ARG A 36 9.36 -21.61 2.76
CA ARG A 36 10.46 -22.27 2.05
C ARG A 36 11.47 -21.28 1.47
N GLU A 37 10.98 -20.21 0.84
CA GLU A 37 11.82 -19.16 0.24
C GLU A 37 12.70 -18.44 1.28
N HIS A 38 12.21 -18.32 2.51
CA HIS A 38 12.92 -17.62 3.58
C HIS A 38 13.57 -18.57 4.63
N GLY A 39 13.57 -19.88 4.37
CA GLY A 39 14.17 -20.85 5.29
C GLY A 39 13.50 -20.92 6.67
N GLU A 40 12.23 -20.55 6.77
CA GLU A 40 11.48 -20.58 8.02
C GLU A 40 10.96 -22.00 8.29
N PRO A 41 11.15 -22.54 9.53
CA PRO A 41 10.70 -23.89 9.90
C PRO A 41 9.17 -23.98 10.12
N GLY A 42 8.42 -22.94 9.77
CA GLY A 42 7.00 -22.84 10.06
C GLY A 42 6.13 -23.58 9.06
N THR A 43 5.26 -24.48 9.51
CA THR A 43 4.17 -25.04 8.73
C THR A 43 2.84 -24.47 9.21
N LEU A 44 1.97 -24.09 8.29
CA LEU A 44 0.64 -23.58 8.55
C LEU A 44 -0.39 -24.51 7.89
N SER A 45 -1.04 -25.39 8.67
CA SER A 45 -2.12 -26.19 8.11
C SER A 45 -3.42 -25.40 8.01
N LEU A 46 -4.27 -25.78 7.03
CA LEU A 46 -5.60 -25.18 6.84
C LEU A 46 -6.41 -25.13 8.13
N ARG A 47 -6.49 -26.26 8.86
CA ARG A 47 -7.22 -26.35 10.13
C ARG A 47 -6.65 -25.40 11.20
N HIS A 48 -5.33 -25.21 11.22
CA HIS A 48 -4.69 -24.27 12.15
C HIS A 48 -5.01 -22.83 11.76
N LEU A 49 -4.93 -22.49 10.46
CA LEU A 49 -5.30 -21.18 9.97
C LEU A 49 -6.76 -20.84 10.27
N GLN A 50 -7.69 -21.74 9.95
CA GLN A 50 -9.12 -21.56 10.24
C GLN A 50 -9.37 -21.30 11.72
N ARG A 51 -8.67 -22.03 12.62
CA ARG A 51 -8.77 -21.81 14.05
C ARG A 51 -8.24 -20.43 14.45
N LEU A 52 -7.11 -19.98 13.93
CA LEU A 52 -6.53 -18.65 14.19
C LEU A 52 -7.47 -17.55 13.68
N ALA A 53 -7.99 -17.69 12.47
CA ALA A 53 -8.95 -16.77 11.88
C ALA A 53 -10.27 -16.68 12.65
N ALA A 54 -10.70 -17.77 13.30
CA ALA A 54 -11.87 -17.77 14.16
C ALA A 54 -11.70 -16.93 15.44
N GLY A 55 -10.47 -16.74 15.94
CA GLY A 55 -10.14 -15.91 17.10
C GLY A 55 -10.59 -16.47 18.44
N ARG A 56 -11.52 -17.43 18.44
CA ARG A 56 -12.09 -18.05 19.63
C ARG A 56 -12.16 -19.56 19.49
N ARG A 57 -12.12 -20.25 20.62
CA ARG A 57 -12.38 -21.69 20.72
C ARG A 57 -13.89 -21.94 20.66
N PRO A 58 -14.32 -23.22 20.48
CA PRO A 58 -15.74 -23.59 20.53
C PRO A 58 -16.41 -23.25 21.86
N ASP A 59 -15.66 -23.20 22.96
CA ASP A 59 -16.10 -22.82 24.30
C ASP A 59 -16.18 -21.30 24.52
N GLY A 60 -15.88 -20.50 23.49
CA GLY A 60 -15.93 -19.04 23.54
C GLY A 60 -14.65 -18.35 24.04
N GLU A 61 -13.70 -19.12 24.60
CA GLU A 61 -12.43 -18.57 25.07
C GLU A 61 -11.53 -18.08 23.94
N PRO A 62 -10.74 -17.02 24.15
CA PRO A 62 -9.77 -16.53 23.17
C PRO A 62 -8.77 -17.63 22.80
N ILE A 63 -8.36 -17.68 21.53
CA ILE A 63 -7.27 -18.55 21.11
C ILE A 63 -5.96 -17.99 21.67
N GLY A 64 -5.21 -18.85 22.34
CA GLY A 64 -3.85 -18.50 22.75
C GLY A 64 -2.90 -18.30 21.56
N PRO A 65 -1.74 -17.67 21.77
CA PRO A 65 -0.78 -17.41 20.72
C PRO A 65 -0.35 -18.71 20.01
N PRO A 66 -0.18 -18.69 18.68
CA PRO A 66 0.34 -19.82 17.95
C PRO A 66 1.79 -20.13 18.33
N ARG A 67 2.31 -21.25 17.84
CA ARG A 67 3.72 -21.59 18.02
C ARG A 67 4.61 -20.46 17.47
N PRO A 68 5.77 -20.18 18.10
CA PRO A 68 6.63 -19.06 17.69
C PRO A 68 7.00 -19.03 16.20
N ALA A 69 7.21 -20.20 15.58
CA ALA A 69 7.49 -20.29 14.15
C ALA A 69 6.31 -19.84 13.28
N THR A 70 5.09 -20.24 13.63
CA THR A 70 3.87 -19.80 12.94
C THR A 70 3.60 -18.31 13.16
N ALA A 71 3.86 -17.80 14.38
CA ALA A 71 3.73 -16.38 14.67
C ALA A 71 4.67 -15.55 13.78
N ARG A 72 5.97 -15.87 13.76
CA ARG A 72 6.96 -15.18 12.91
C ARG A 72 6.62 -15.23 11.43
N LEU A 73 6.16 -16.38 10.94
CA LEU A 73 5.74 -16.51 9.53
C LEU A 73 4.57 -15.57 9.20
N LEU A 74 3.53 -15.53 10.04
CA LEU A 74 2.39 -14.64 9.84
C LEU A 74 2.77 -13.16 9.99
N GLU A 75 3.58 -12.82 10.98
CA GLU A 75 4.09 -11.46 11.20
C GLU A 75 4.92 -10.98 10.01
N ARG A 76 5.74 -11.84 9.43
CA ARG A 76 6.51 -11.53 8.22
C ARG A 76 5.60 -11.31 7.01
N ILE A 77 4.63 -12.20 6.79
CA ILE A 77 3.71 -12.12 5.64
C ILE A 77 2.86 -10.84 5.68
N PHE A 78 2.41 -10.46 6.87
CA PHE A 78 1.47 -9.35 7.03
C PHE A 78 2.11 -8.07 7.56
N GLY A 79 3.36 -8.10 8.01
CA GLY A 79 4.02 -6.94 8.62
C GLY A 79 3.33 -6.45 9.90
N THR A 80 2.59 -7.32 10.57
CA THR A 80 1.69 -6.97 11.69
C THR A 80 1.92 -7.95 12.85
N PRO A 81 2.06 -7.47 14.11
CA PRO A 81 2.25 -8.33 15.27
C PRO A 81 1.15 -9.37 15.41
N ILE A 82 1.48 -10.59 15.84
CA ILE A 82 0.56 -11.71 15.95
C ILE A 82 -0.60 -11.40 16.92
N SER A 83 -0.36 -10.62 17.96
CA SER A 83 -1.39 -10.19 18.91
C SER A 83 -2.47 -9.34 18.22
N VAL A 84 -2.09 -8.49 17.29
CA VAL A 84 -3.00 -7.67 16.48
C VAL A 84 -3.71 -8.53 15.44
N LEU A 85 -2.99 -9.44 14.75
CA LEU A 85 -3.61 -10.35 13.77
C LEU A 85 -4.73 -11.20 14.37
N LEU A 86 -4.60 -11.60 15.65
CA LEU A 86 -5.59 -12.44 16.35
C LEU A 86 -6.68 -11.63 17.07
N SER A 87 -6.58 -10.32 17.13
CA SER A 87 -7.63 -9.46 17.71
C SER A 87 -8.86 -9.39 16.80
N ALA A 88 -10.00 -9.04 17.41
CA ALA A 88 -11.20 -8.73 16.64
C ALA A 88 -10.94 -7.51 15.72
N PRO A 89 -11.44 -7.52 14.47
CA PRO A 89 -11.36 -6.34 13.62
C PRO A 89 -12.08 -5.19 14.30
N SER A 90 -11.34 -4.15 14.62
CA SER A 90 -11.95 -2.91 15.09
C SER A 90 -11.86 -1.90 13.95
N PRO A 91 -12.98 -1.34 13.50
CA PRO A 91 -12.96 -0.28 12.50
C PRO A 91 -12.08 0.88 12.92
N GLU A 92 -12.02 1.14 14.25
CA GLU A 92 -11.20 2.20 14.83
C GLU A 92 -9.72 1.83 14.96
N ALA A 93 -9.38 0.59 15.31
CA ALA A 93 -7.98 0.17 15.50
C ALA A 93 -7.22 0.11 14.16
N THR A 94 -7.83 -0.45 13.11
CA THR A 94 -7.21 -0.53 11.78
C THR A 94 -7.01 0.86 11.17
N VAL A 95 -7.94 1.77 11.42
CA VAL A 95 -7.86 3.16 10.98
C VAL A 95 -6.89 3.97 11.84
N THR A 96 -6.76 3.67 13.14
CA THR A 96 -5.89 4.43 14.04
C THR A 96 -4.41 4.07 13.86
N GLU A 97 -4.06 2.80 13.63
CA GLU A 97 -2.67 2.41 13.34
C GLU A 97 -2.24 2.83 11.93
N ALA A 98 -3.11 2.70 10.93
CA ALA A 98 -2.86 3.22 9.57
C ALA A 98 -2.84 4.75 9.53
N ARG A 99 -3.55 5.44 10.42
CA ARG A 99 -3.48 6.90 10.59
C ARG A 99 -2.26 7.38 11.36
N ALA A 100 -1.48 6.48 11.98
CA ALA A 100 -0.20 6.85 12.59
C ALA A 100 0.78 7.41 11.53
N LEU A 101 0.69 6.95 10.29
CA LEU A 101 1.40 7.56 9.16
C LEU A 101 0.41 7.84 8.03
N HIS A 102 0.13 9.12 7.80
CA HIS A 102 -0.73 9.62 6.74
C HIS A 102 0.12 10.26 5.65
N VAL A 103 -0.09 9.87 4.40
CA VAL A 103 0.70 10.32 3.25
C VAL A 103 -0.21 10.88 2.17
N ALA A 104 0.16 12.02 1.60
CA ALA A 104 -0.45 12.55 0.39
C ALA A 104 0.40 12.18 -0.82
N VAL A 105 -0.23 11.58 -1.82
CA VAL A 105 0.40 11.09 -3.06
C VAL A 105 -0.06 11.96 -4.21
N ALA A 106 0.89 12.60 -4.91
CA ALA A 106 0.62 13.49 -6.03
C ALA A 106 0.71 12.74 -7.36
N VAL A 107 -0.38 12.66 -8.10
CA VAL A 107 -0.43 12.13 -9.46
C VAL A 107 -0.38 13.30 -10.44
N VAL A 108 0.83 13.72 -10.83
CA VAL A 108 1.03 14.91 -11.66
C VAL A 108 1.06 14.51 -13.12
N VAL A 109 0.19 15.11 -13.93
CA VAL A 109 0.06 14.83 -15.37
C VAL A 109 0.53 16.01 -16.20
N ARG A 110 1.26 15.72 -17.30
CA ARG A 110 1.71 16.65 -18.36
C ARG A 110 1.81 15.92 -19.68
N ASP A 111 1.20 16.43 -20.74
CA ASP A 111 1.38 15.94 -22.12
C ASP A 111 1.32 14.40 -22.25
N ALA A 112 0.25 13.77 -21.77
CA ALA A 112 0.09 12.32 -21.73
C ALA A 112 1.20 11.56 -20.97
N ARG A 113 1.88 12.20 -20.02
CA ARG A 113 2.89 11.61 -19.13
C ARG A 113 2.58 11.89 -17.68
N VAL A 114 3.06 11.02 -16.80
CA VAL A 114 2.95 11.17 -15.35
C VAL A 114 4.33 11.28 -14.72
N LEU A 115 4.46 12.13 -13.71
CA LEU A 115 5.69 12.34 -12.96
C LEU A 115 5.92 11.24 -11.94
N LEU A 116 7.10 10.65 -11.98
CA LEU A 116 7.55 9.62 -11.05
C LEU A 116 8.88 9.99 -10.42
N VAL A 117 9.07 9.57 -9.17
CA VAL A 117 10.34 9.64 -8.44
C VAL A 117 10.85 8.22 -8.17
N CYS A 118 12.16 8.07 -8.22
CA CYS A 118 12.85 6.82 -7.91
C CYS A 118 13.42 6.93 -6.50
N ARG A 119 12.84 6.24 -5.53
CA ARG A 119 13.27 6.31 -4.16
C ARG A 119 14.58 5.54 -3.96
N ARG A 120 15.50 6.12 -3.18
CA ARG A 120 16.64 5.37 -2.65
C ARG A 120 16.15 4.52 -1.50
N GLU A 121 16.31 3.23 -1.60
CA GLU A 121 16.13 2.34 -0.45
C GLU A 121 17.45 2.21 0.31
N GLU A 122 17.40 1.72 1.56
CA GLU A 122 18.59 1.46 2.37
C GLU A 122 19.58 0.52 1.67
N PRO A 123 20.87 0.50 2.02
CA PRO A 123 21.87 -0.31 1.34
C PRO A 123 21.46 -1.78 1.23
N GLY A 124 21.21 -2.25 -0.01
CA GLY A 124 20.76 -3.60 -0.33
C GLY A 124 19.30 -3.73 -0.70
N GLY A 125 18.51 -2.66 -0.67
CA GLY A 125 17.11 -2.63 -1.13
C GLY A 125 16.98 -2.43 -2.64
N GLU A 126 15.85 -2.85 -3.21
CA GLU A 126 15.52 -2.61 -4.61
C GLU A 126 15.12 -1.15 -4.83
N ILE A 127 15.62 -0.55 -5.91
CA ILE A 127 15.19 0.79 -6.36
C ILE A 127 13.70 0.74 -6.68
N SER A 128 12.89 1.56 -6.01
CA SER A 128 11.45 1.60 -6.24
C SER A 128 10.99 2.92 -6.85
N TRP A 129 10.24 2.82 -7.96
CA TRP A 129 9.56 3.96 -8.55
C TRP A 129 8.19 4.16 -7.92
N GLN A 130 7.83 5.41 -7.68
CA GLN A 130 6.56 5.80 -7.09
C GLN A 130 6.13 7.19 -7.56
N PHE A 131 4.90 7.58 -7.24
CA PHE A 131 4.47 8.97 -7.37
C PHE A 131 5.11 9.81 -6.25
N PRO A 132 5.39 11.10 -6.48
CA PRO A 132 5.81 12.02 -5.42
C PRO A 132 4.84 11.97 -4.23
N ALA A 133 5.38 11.92 -3.01
CA ALA A 133 4.53 11.73 -1.84
C ALA A 133 5.17 12.28 -0.56
N GLY A 134 4.35 12.84 0.33
CA GLY A 134 4.82 13.39 1.59
C GLY A 134 3.90 13.14 2.77
N ILE A 135 4.46 13.22 3.96
CA ILE A 135 3.76 12.98 5.23
C ILE A 135 2.78 14.12 5.52
N VAL A 136 1.52 13.77 5.74
CA VAL A 136 0.47 14.69 6.17
C VAL A 136 0.47 14.75 7.69
N LYS A 137 0.96 15.85 8.24
CA LYS A 137 0.90 16.11 9.69
C LYS A 137 -0.54 16.41 10.12
N PRO A 138 -0.92 16.12 11.38
CA PRO A 138 -2.25 16.42 11.89
C PRO A 138 -2.70 17.85 11.59
N GLY A 139 -3.93 17.99 11.07
CA GLY A 139 -4.52 19.28 10.71
C GLY A 139 -3.99 19.92 9.41
N ARG A 140 -3.14 19.21 8.65
CA ARG A 140 -2.70 19.67 7.33
C ARG A 140 -3.61 19.10 6.24
N ASP A 141 -3.80 19.91 5.22
CA ASP A 141 -4.54 19.55 4.01
C ASP A 141 -3.69 18.67 3.09
N PRO A 142 -4.13 17.44 2.76
CA PRO A 142 -3.41 16.52 1.89
C PRO A 142 -3.08 17.09 0.51
N GLU A 143 -3.99 17.88 -0.10
CA GLU A 143 -3.76 18.47 -1.42
C GLU A 143 -2.59 19.45 -1.38
N ARG A 144 -2.51 20.29 -0.34
CA ARG A 144 -1.39 21.22 -0.16
C ARG A 144 -0.08 20.50 0.13
N VAL A 145 -0.13 19.38 0.86
CA VAL A 145 1.05 18.55 1.10
C VAL A 145 1.53 17.95 -0.20
N ALA A 146 0.64 17.34 -0.99
CA ALA A 146 0.98 16.73 -2.29
C ALA A 146 1.68 17.74 -3.22
N VAL A 147 1.11 18.93 -3.39
CA VAL A 147 1.69 20.00 -4.24
C VAL A 147 3.07 20.45 -3.74
N ARG A 148 3.22 20.58 -2.42
CA ARG A 148 4.51 20.98 -1.81
C ARG A 148 5.60 19.93 -2.03
N GLU A 149 5.28 18.64 -1.87
CA GLU A 149 6.24 17.54 -2.05
C GLU A 149 6.67 17.41 -3.51
N VAL A 150 5.76 17.61 -4.48
CA VAL A 150 6.13 17.68 -5.89
C VAL A 150 7.21 18.71 -6.11
N LEU A 151 7.05 19.92 -5.60
CA LEU A 151 8.05 20.98 -5.72
C LEU A 151 9.37 20.61 -5.03
N ALA A 152 9.29 20.09 -3.81
CA ALA A 152 10.47 19.74 -3.00
C ALA A 152 11.29 18.60 -3.62
N GLU A 153 10.62 17.56 -4.14
CA GLU A 153 11.29 16.39 -4.71
C GLU A 153 11.75 16.58 -6.16
N THR A 154 11.05 17.43 -6.95
CA THR A 154 11.19 17.42 -8.41
C THR A 154 11.45 18.79 -9.05
N ALA A 155 11.39 19.89 -8.27
CA ALA A 155 11.41 21.27 -8.75
C ALA A 155 10.28 21.63 -9.75
N VAL A 156 9.23 20.83 -9.81
CA VAL A 156 8.03 21.05 -10.64
C VAL A 156 6.96 21.75 -9.83
N HIS A 157 6.34 22.79 -10.39
CA HIS A 157 5.13 23.40 -9.87
C HIS A 157 3.90 22.73 -10.50
N CYS A 158 2.95 22.36 -9.68
CA CYS A 158 1.68 21.80 -10.11
C CYS A 158 0.51 22.40 -9.33
N LEU A 159 -0.70 22.19 -9.84
CA LEU A 159 -1.95 22.55 -9.17
C LEU A 159 -2.74 21.28 -8.86
N ALA A 160 -3.27 21.16 -7.66
CA ALA A 160 -4.23 20.12 -7.32
C ALA A 160 -5.54 20.36 -8.10
N VAL A 161 -6.02 19.32 -8.77
CA VAL A 161 -7.25 19.37 -9.58
C VAL A 161 -8.41 18.73 -8.82
N ARG A 162 -8.20 17.54 -8.29
CA ARG A 162 -9.21 16.82 -7.51
C ARG A 162 -8.61 15.66 -6.73
N SER A 163 -9.30 15.21 -5.70
CA SER A 163 -9.01 13.96 -5.03
C SER A 163 -9.30 12.76 -5.94
N LEU A 164 -8.47 11.74 -5.88
CA LEU A 164 -8.67 10.43 -6.48
C LEU A 164 -9.07 9.37 -5.43
N GLY A 165 -9.43 9.81 -4.23
CA GLY A 165 -9.81 8.95 -3.12
C GLY A 165 -8.63 8.56 -2.23
N SER A 166 -8.91 7.76 -1.24
CA SER A 166 -7.98 7.35 -0.22
C SER A 166 -7.99 5.83 -0.06
N ARG A 167 -6.87 5.26 0.37
CA ARG A 167 -6.80 3.86 0.77
C ARG A 167 -5.68 3.62 1.77
N ILE A 168 -5.73 2.48 2.43
CA ILE A 168 -4.55 1.90 3.09
C ILE A 168 -3.70 1.23 2.00
N HIS A 169 -2.44 1.64 1.89
CA HIS A 169 -1.53 1.07 0.89
C HIS A 169 -1.30 -0.43 1.15
N PRO A 170 -1.46 -1.31 0.15
CA PRO A 170 -1.49 -2.76 0.37
C PRO A 170 -0.17 -3.33 0.93
N VAL A 171 0.96 -2.71 0.61
CA VAL A 171 2.29 -3.16 1.03
C VAL A 171 2.74 -2.45 2.31
N THR A 172 2.76 -1.12 2.31
CA THR A 172 3.31 -0.31 3.42
C THR A 172 2.32 -0.10 4.56
N ARG A 173 1.04 -0.44 4.37
CA ARG A 173 -0.04 -0.23 5.34
C ARG A 173 -0.25 1.23 5.78
N VAL A 174 0.32 2.16 5.03
CA VAL A 174 0.18 3.61 5.25
C VAL A 174 -1.17 4.08 4.68
N TYR A 175 -1.84 4.99 5.38
CA TYR A 175 -3.03 5.66 4.85
C TYR A 175 -2.62 6.70 3.83
N CYS A 176 -3.09 6.55 2.58
CA CYS A 176 -2.72 7.40 1.47
C CYS A 176 -3.92 8.13 0.89
N ASP A 177 -3.83 9.45 0.78
CA ASP A 177 -4.70 10.28 -0.03
C ASP A 177 -4.06 10.51 -1.39
N TYR A 178 -4.78 10.24 -2.47
CA TYR A 178 -4.30 10.43 -3.84
C TYR A 178 -4.90 11.70 -4.43
N VAL A 179 -4.05 12.56 -4.97
CA VAL A 179 -4.44 13.86 -5.54
C VAL A 179 -4.00 13.92 -7.00
N LEU A 180 -4.96 14.13 -7.91
CA LEU A 180 -4.65 14.44 -9.29
C LEU A 180 -4.16 15.88 -9.36
N CYS A 181 -2.98 16.06 -9.97
CA CYS A 181 -2.38 17.37 -10.16
C CYS A 181 -2.09 17.61 -11.65
N GLU A 182 -2.16 18.87 -12.05
CA GLU A 182 -1.73 19.34 -13.36
C GLU A 182 -0.41 20.08 -13.26
N TYR A 183 0.54 19.77 -14.17
CA TYR A 183 1.78 20.51 -14.32
C TYR A 183 1.49 21.97 -14.70
N VAL A 184 2.24 22.88 -14.10
CA VAL A 184 2.16 24.33 -14.42
C VAL A 184 3.45 24.81 -15.06
N VAL A 185 4.57 24.67 -14.35
CA VAL A 185 5.87 25.17 -14.79
C VAL A 185 6.99 24.47 -14.00
N GLY A 186 8.21 24.57 -14.49
CA GLY A 186 9.42 24.06 -13.85
C GLY A 186 10.17 23.05 -14.72
N THR A 187 11.48 23.04 -14.56
CA THR A 187 12.34 22.02 -15.18
C THR A 187 12.49 20.88 -14.19
N THR A 188 12.09 19.68 -14.60
CA THR A 188 12.16 18.49 -13.75
C THR A 188 13.62 18.17 -13.42
N THR A 189 13.93 18.19 -12.14
CA THR A 189 15.24 17.83 -11.59
C THR A 189 15.04 16.96 -10.34
N ASN A 190 16.01 16.12 -10.02
CA ASN A 190 16.02 15.45 -8.73
C ASN A 190 16.46 16.46 -7.65
N ALA A 191 15.48 17.18 -7.09
CA ALA A 191 15.73 18.23 -6.10
C ALA A 191 16.00 17.65 -4.69
N ASP A 192 15.56 16.43 -4.42
CA ASP A 192 15.90 15.70 -3.21
C ASP A 192 16.80 14.49 -3.51
N ALA A 193 18.06 14.77 -3.78
CA ALA A 193 19.05 13.73 -4.07
C ALA A 193 19.40 12.84 -2.85
N VAL A 194 18.97 13.21 -1.66
CA VAL A 194 19.18 12.40 -0.44
C VAL A 194 18.19 11.24 -0.43
N GLU A 195 16.91 11.53 -0.64
CA GLU A 195 15.85 10.52 -0.60
C GLU A 195 15.65 9.83 -1.96
N ASN A 196 15.88 10.54 -3.08
CA ASN A 196 15.59 10.06 -4.42
C ASN A 196 16.86 9.80 -5.25
N ALA A 197 16.84 8.72 -6.02
CA ALA A 197 17.87 8.38 -7.01
C ALA A 197 17.62 9.04 -8.37
N GLY A 198 16.38 9.43 -8.69
CA GLY A 198 16.02 10.04 -9.95
C GLY A 198 14.55 10.46 -10.04
N VAL A 199 14.26 11.23 -11.09
CA VAL A 199 12.91 11.70 -11.42
C VAL A 199 12.69 11.54 -12.91
N THR A 200 11.48 11.16 -13.35
CA THR A 200 11.14 11.01 -14.76
C THR A 200 9.67 11.32 -15.05
N TRP A 201 9.41 11.71 -16.30
CA TRP A 201 8.08 11.71 -16.89
C TRP A 201 7.88 10.41 -17.66
N ALA A 202 6.94 9.57 -17.21
CA ALA A 202 6.65 8.29 -17.78
C ALA A 202 5.33 8.32 -18.57
N ASP A 203 5.31 7.79 -19.76
CA ASP A 203 4.06 7.43 -20.42
C ASP A 203 3.41 6.24 -19.72
N ARG A 204 2.18 5.87 -20.14
CA ARG A 204 1.43 4.79 -19.53
C ARG A 204 2.21 3.47 -19.55
N SER A 205 2.88 3.14 -20.65
CA SER A 205 3.59 1.88 -20.81
C SER A 205 4.84 1.82 -19.92
N GLN A 206 5.54 2.93 -19.80
CA GLN A 206 6.69 3.08 -18.91
C GLN A 206 6.26 3.03 -17.44
N MET A 207 5.19 3.74 -17.08
CA MET A 207 4.66 3.73 -15.71
C MET A 207 4.33 2.31 -15.21
N ILE A 208 3.63 1.50 -16.02
CA ILE A 208 3.27 0.12 -15.62
C ILE A 208 4.49 -0.79 -15.49
N ARG A 209 5.56 -0.53 -16.24
CA ARG A 209 6.84 -1.25 -16.08
C ARG A 209 7.58 -0.85 -14.80
N LEU A 210 7.47 0.43 -14.41
CA LEU A 210 8.15 0.98 -13.23
C LEU A 210 7.36 0.73 -11.94
N ILE A 211 6.03 0.84 -12.00
CA ILE A 211 5.13 0.61 -10.85
C ILE A 211 4.16 -0.50 -11.25
N PRO A 212 4.26 -1.71 -10.67
CA PRO A 212 3.31 -2.77 -10.93
C PRO A 212 1.85 -2.34 -10.73
N ALA A 213 0.98 -2.65 -11.68
CA ALA A 213 -0.42 -2.17 -11.69
C ALA A 213 -1.18 -2.52 -10.40
N GLN A 214 -0.85 -3.65 -9.77
CA GLN A 214 -1.44 -4.08 -8.51
C GLN A 214 -1.11 -3.15 -7.32
N ARG A 215 -0.03 -2.38 -7.44
CA ARG A 215 0.39 -1.38 -6.43
C ARG A 215 -0.28 -0.02 -6.65
N ILE A 216 -0.81 0.24 -7.84
CA ILE A 216 -1.48 1.52 -8.16
C ILE A 216 -2.92 1.46 -7.66
N HIS A 217 -3.39 2.55 -7.05
CA HIS A 217 -4.80 2.67 -6.63
C HIS A 217 -5.72 2.68 -7.87
N PRO A 218 -6.79 1.84 -7.94
CA PRO A 218 -7.63 1.76 -9.13
C PRO A 218 -8.14 3.12 -9.65
N PRO A 219 -8.66 4.05 -8.83
CA PRO A 219 -9.06 5.38 -9.30
C PRO A 219 -7.93 6.21 -9.93
N VAL A 220 -6.67 5.94 -9.57
CA VAL A 220 -5.50 6.56 -10.22
C VAL A 220 -5.32 5.99 -11.62
N LEU A 221 -5.44 4.66 -11.79
CA LEU A 221 -5.38 4.04 -13.12
C LEU A 221 -6.48 4.55 -14.05
N ASP A 222 -7.71 4.68 -13.53
CA ASP A 222 -8.85 5.20 -14.29
C ASP A 222 -8.59 6.64 -14.74
N ALA A 223 -8.18 7.51 -13.81
CA ALA A 223 -7.86 8.91 -14.12
C ALA A 223 -6.70 9.05 -15.12
N LEU A 224 -5.70 8.19 -15.05
CA LEU A 224 -4.57 8.18 -15.98
C LEU A 224 -4.94 7.58 -17.34
N ASN A 225 -5.84 6.58 -17.41
CA ASN A 225 -6.33 6.06 -18.69
C ASN A 225 -7.00 7.18 -19.52
N ASP A 226 -7.79 8.03 -18.88
CA ASP A 226 -8.46 9.14 -19.54
C ASP A 226 -7.46 10.22 -20.04
N ARG A 227 -6.40 10.46 -19.28
CA ARG A 227 -5.42 11.55 -19.54
C ARG A 227 -4.22 11.11 -20.39
N LEU A 228 -3.79 9.85 -20.27
CA LEU A 228 -2.63 9.31 -21.00
C LEU A 228 -3.01 8.66 -22.35
N ALA A 229 -4.29 8.48 -22.64
CA ALA A 229 -4.80 8.00 -23.93
C ALA A 229 -5.10 9.12 -24.93
N ALA A 230 -5.07 10.40 -24.51
CA ALA A 230 -5.29 11.52 -25.42
C ALA A 230 -4.15 11.60 -26.45
N PRO A 231 -4.44 11.64 -27.77
CA PRO A 231 -3.43 11.85 -28.78
C PRO A 231 -2.79 13.24 -28.58
N ALA A 232 -1.47 13.30 -28.78
CA ALA A 232 -0.70 14.54 -28.78
C ALA A 232 -1.09 15.43 -29.95
#